data_adfb4138297dd99a16bfa64e248a128f
#
_entry.id   adfb4138297dd99a16bfa64e248a128f
#
_cell.length_a   1.000
_cell.length_b   1.000
_cell.length_c   1.000
_cell.angle_alpha   90.00
_cell.angle_beta   90.00
_cell.angle_gamma   90.00
#
_symmetry.space_group_name_H-M   'P 1'
#
loop_
_entity.id
_entity.type
_entity.pdbx_description
1 polymer ?
#
loop_
_entity_poly.entity_id
_entity_poly.type
_entity_poly.pdbx_seq_one_letter_code
_entity_poly.pdbx_strand_id
1 'polypeptide(L)'
;LRRLRRPSPEHLVALSHKVRSLYSDRVLGGGLLSVSLVTSWTLDPLQLAPIALIAGAYAMRARMLARRDQPVPGWRIALFFLGLALLVLAVASPIAAVAEDELFSFHMAQHLLLGDLAPLCLLAGLTGPLLRPVLALPGVMRLRVFANPLVALPIWAANLALWHVPALYEAAVENSAVHALEHVSFFAAGIVLWLPVLETLPAPEWFGTGAKLGYIVGVRLVATVIGNVFVWAGGPFYEIYETGDQFLGLSPEADQSLAGSLMMLEGSLVTIVAIAWLFLRMAQEGEIRQELIERGHDPRIVRRAVRYRRWQELA
;
A
#
# COMPACT_ATOMS: atom_id res chain seq x y z
N LEU A 1 24.83 44.05 11.47
CA LEU A 1 24.51 43.43 12.76
C LEU A 1 23.20 44.00 13.26
N ARG A 2 22.05 43.41 12.85
CA ARG A 2 20.73 43.71 13.40
C ARG A 2 20.63 43.05 14.78
N ARG A 3 20.54 43.86 15.84
CA ARG A 3 20.21 43.40 17.20
C ARG A 3 18.83 42.76 17.20
N LEU A 4 18.77 41.44 17.41
CA LEU A 4 17.52 40.74 17.71
C LEU A 4 16.96 41.33 19.03
N ARG A 5 15.84 42.00 18.96
CA ARG A 5 15.12 42.49 20.15
C ARG A 5 14.60 41.27 20.92
N ARG A 6 15.02 41.11 22.17
CA ARG A 6 14.41 40.13 23.08
C ARG A 6 12.93 40.46 23.25
N PRO A 7 12.04 39.49 23.21
CA PRO A 7 10.61 39.71 23.42
C PRO A 7 10.39 40.29 24.85
N SER A 8 9.44 41.18 24.97
CA SER A 8 9.10 41.79 26.27
C SER A 8 8.53 40.74 27.23
N PRO A 9 8.70 40.91 28.55
CA PRO A 9 8.14 40.00 29.55
C PRO A 9 6.64 39.79 29.41
N GLU A 10 5.90 40.81 28.96
CA GLU A 10 4.46 40.73 28.67
C GLU A 10 4.12 39.82 27.51
N HIS A 11 4.97 39.79 26.49
CA HIS A 11 4.80 38.84 25.35
C HIS A 11 5.03 37.40 25.77
N LEU A 12 6.00 37.14 26.66
CA LEU A 12 6.26 35.82 27.20
C LEU A 12 5.12 35.34 28.12
N VAL A 13 4.53 36.24 28.90
CA VAL A 13 3.35 35.95 29.75
C VAL A 13 2.11 35.69 28.87
N ALA A 14 1.89 36.45 27.81
CA ALA A 14 0.79 36.26 26.89
C ALA A 14 0.93 34.92 26.08
N LEU A 15 2.15 34.57 25.68
CA LEU A 15 2.45 33.27 25.08
C LEU A 15 2.21 32.13 26.08
N SER A 16 2.63 32.27 27.34
CA SER A 16 2.42 31.25 28.37
C SER A 16 0.94 31.04 28.68
N HIS A 17 0.15 32.13 28.69
CA HIS A 17 -1.30 32.05 28.86
C HIS A 17 -2.00 31.42 27.67
N LYS A 18 -1.57 31.74 26.44
CA LYS A 18 -2.10 31.14 25.22
C LYS A 18 -1.75 29.64 25.11
N VAL A 19 -0.54 29.28 25.48
CA VAL A 19 -0.10 27.89 25.59
C VAL A 19 -0.86 27.15 26.70
N ARG A 20 -1.06 27.77 27.87
CA ARG A 20 -1.86 27.18 28.96
C ARG A 20 -3.34 27.02 28.59
N SER A 21 -3.95 27.99 27.90
CA SER A 21 -5.32 27.88 27.41
C SER A 21 -5.46 26.72 26.39
N LEU A 22 -4.55 26.63 25.45
CA LEU A 22 -4.51 25.50 24.50
C LEU A 22 -4.28 24.14 25.20
N TYR A 23 -3.48 24.13 26.27
CA TYR A 23 -3.23 22.92 27.06
C TYR A 23 -4.42 22.56 27.99
N SER A 24 -5.09 23.55 28.60
CA SER A 24 -6.27 23.33 29.43
C SER A 24 -7.46 22.81 28.63
N ASP A 25 -7.65 23.29 27.41
CA ASP A 25 -8.73 22.86 26.54
C ASP A 25 -8.48 21.43 26.00
N ARG A 26 -7.21 21.00 25.86
CA ARG A 26 -6.85 19.63 25.47
C ARG A 26 -6.95 18.61 26.61
N VAL A 27 -6.58 18.99 27.84
CA VAL A 27 -6.58 18.07 29.02
C VAL A 27 -7.99 17.80 29.55
N LEU A 28 -8.92 18.76 29.44
CA LEU A 28 -10.35 18.55 29.79
C LEU A 28 -11.12 17.80 28.68
N GLY A 29 -10.48 17.54 27.54
CA GLY A 29 -11.06 17.07 26.30
C GLY A 29 -10.94 15.58 25.98
N GLY A 30 -10.59 14.71 26.93
CA GLY A 30 -10.56 13.25 26.64
C GLY A 30 -11.86 12.72 26.01
N GLY A 31 -12.99 13.36 26.30
CA GLY A 31 -14.26 13.10 25.62
C GLY A 31 -14.43 13.86 24.29
N LEU A 32 -13.81 15.02 24.13
CA LEU A 32 -13.84 15.82 22.90
C LEU A 32 -12.89 15.29 21.83
N LEU A 33 -11.73 14.77 22.22
CA LEU A 33 -10.79 14.13 21.32
C LEU A 33 -11.37 12.86 20.67
N SER A 34 -12.10 12.04 21.43
CA SER A 34 -12.77 10.86 20.89
C SER A 34 -13.88 11.23 19.89
N VAL A 35 -14.60 12.32 20.11
CA VAL A 35 -15.62 12.82 19.17
C VAL A 35 -14.97 13.46 17.94
N SER A 36 -13.85 14.19 18.09
CA SER A 36 -13.14 14.78 16.95
C SER A 36 -12.52 13.73 16.05
N LEU A 37 -11.97 12.65 16.59
CA LEU A 37 -11.45 11.53 15.80
C LEU A 37 -12.53 10.85 14.96
N VAL A 38 -13.73 10.66 15.50
CA VAL A 38 -14.85 10.05 14.75
C VAL A 38 -15.39 10.98 13.65
N THR A 39 -15.25 12.29 13.80
CA THR A 39 -15.79 13.31 12.89
C THR A 39 -14.77 13.88 11.90
N SER A 40 -13.48 13.60 12.02
CA SER A 40 -12.41 14.16 11.19
C SER A 40 -12.26 13.43 9.82
N TRP A 41 -13.38 13.13 9.17
CA TRP A 41 -13.37 12.66 7.79
C TRP A 41 -13.18 13.84 6.83
N THR A 42 -12.18 13.77 5.97
CA THR A 42 -11.93 14.74 4.91
C THR A 42 -12.62 14.31 3.62
N LEU A 43 -13.62 15.08 3.18
CA LEU A 43 -14.31 14.81 1.92
C LEU A 43 -13.75 15.70 0.81
N ASP A 44 -12.41 15.67 0.63
CA ASP A 44 -11.77 16.43 -0.43
C ASP A 44 -12.11 15.85 -1.81
N PRO A 45 -12.80 16.62 -2.67
CA PRO A 45 -13.16 16.16 -4.02
C PRO A 45 -11.94 15.81 -4.89
N LEU A 46 -10.79 16.45 -4.67
CA LEU A 46 -9.57 16.20 -5.44
C LEU A 46 -9.04 14.78 -5.18
N GLN A 47 -9.16 14.29 -3.96
CA GLN A 47 -8.75 12.94 -3.56
C GLN A 47 -9.83 11.90 -3.92
N LEU A 48 -11.09 12.20 -3.69
CA LEU A 48 -12.18 11.23 -3.83
C LEU A 48 -12.71 11.08 -5.26
N ALA A 49 -12.66 12.13 -6.09
CA ALA A 49 -13.17 12.06 -7.45
C ALA A 49 -12.46 11.00 -8.33
N PRO A 50 -11.12 10.87 -8.32
CA PRO A 50 -10.44 9.80 -9.05
C PRO A 50 -10.90 8.40 -8.60
N ILE A 51 -11.06 8.21 -7.29
CA ILE A 51 -11.51 6.92 -6.72
C ILE A 51 -12.94 6.61 -7.20
N ALA A 52 -13.84 7.60 -7.16
CA ALA A 52 -15.22 7.45 -7.63
C ALA A 52 -15.29 7.18 -9.14
N LEU A 53 -14.46 7.84 -9.95
CA LEU A 53 -14.36 7.58 -11.39
C LEU A 53 -13.89 6.16 -11.69
N ILE A 54 -12.88 5.68 -10.99
CA ILE A 54 -12.36 4.32 -11.12
C ILE A 54 -13.44 3.30 -10.72
N ALA A 55 -14.15 3.55 -9.60
CA ALA A 55 -15.26 2.72 -9.16
C ALA A 55 -16.38 2.63 -10.21
N GLY A 56 -16.80 3.77 -10.77
CA GLY A 56 -17.82 3.87 -11.80
C GLY A 56 -17.40 3.16 -13.09
N ALA A 57 -16.17 3.38 -13.54
CA ALA A 57 -15.64 2.73 -14.74
C ALA A 57 -15.56 1.20 -14.59
N TYR A 58 -15.11 0.72 -13.44
CA TYR A 58 -15.08 -0.71 -13.13
C TYR A 58 -16.49 -1.30 -13.11
N ALA A 59 -17.42 -0.69 -12.37
CA ALA A 59 -18.81 -1.16 -12.26
C ALA A 59 -19.51 -1.18 -13.61
N MET A 60 -19.35 -0.14 -14.42
CA MET A 60 -19.90 -0.05 -15.77
C MET A 60 -19.35 -1.16 -16.67
N ARG A 61 -18.02 -1.39 -16.61
CA ARG A 61 -17.39 -2.43 -17.41
C ARG A 61 -17.79 -3.84 -16.97
N ALA A 62 -17.86 -4.08 -15.66
CA ALA A 62 -18.31 -5.37 -15.11
C ALA A 62 -19.75 -5.69 -15.52
N ARG A 63 -20.66 -4.70 -15.45
CA ARG A 63 -22.04 -4.85 -15.93
C ARG A 63 -22.12 -5.12 -17.45
N MET A 64 -21.29 -4.46 -18.24
CA MET A 64 -21.22 -4.69 -19.69
C MET A 64 -20.74 -6.11 -20.00
N LEU A 65 -19.75 -6.63 -19.28
CA LEU A 65 -19.28 -8.01 -19.43
C LEU A 65 -20.32 -9.03 -19.02
N ALA A 66 -21.05 -8.79 -17.93
CA ALA A 66 -22.16 -9.65 -17.50
C ALA A 66 -23.27 -9.77 -18.57
N ARG A 67 -23.59 -8.66 -19.27
CA ARG A 67 -24.55 -8.67 -20.40
C ARG A 67 -24.04 -9.42 -21.65
N ARG A 68 -22.75 -9.77 -21.68
CA ARG A 68 -22.10 -10.51 -22.78
C ARG A 68 -21.74 -11.94 -22.39
N ASP A 69 -22.40 -12.48 -21.36
CA ASP A 69 -22.14 -13.81 -20.81
C ASP A 69 -20.69 -14.05 -20.35
N GLN A 70 -20.00 -12.98 -19.96
CA GLN A 70 -18.65 -13.00 -19.40
C GLN A 70 -18.59 -12.31 -18.02
N PRO A 71 -19.39 -12.75 -17.04
CA PRO A 71 -19.47 -12.07 -15.76
C PRO A 71 -18.11 -12.12 -15.02
N VAL A 72 -17.80 -11.02 -14.35
CA VAL A 72 -16.65 -10.98 -13.42
C VAL A 72 -17.05 -11.75 -12.16
N PRO A 73 -16.21 -12.67 -11.64
CA PRO A 73 -16.49 -13.39 -10.40
C PRO A 73 -16.74 -12.44 -9.22
N GLY A 74 -17.77 -12.72 -8.43
CA GLY A 74 -18.19 -11.84 -7.33
C GLY A 74 -17.07 -11.52 -6.32
N TRP A 75 -16.22 -12.49 -5.99
CA TRP A 75 -15.09 -12.27 -5.08
C TRP A 75 -14.05 -11.28 -5.65
N ARG A 76 -13.86 -11.21 -6.97
CA ARG A 76 -12.98 -10.22 -7.61
C ARG A 76 -13.58 -8.82 -7.54
N ILE A 77 -14.91 -8.72 -7.73
CA ILE A 77 -15.60 -7.45 -7.55
C ILE A 77 -15.46 -6.99 -6.10
N ALA A 78 -15.65 -7.88 -5.14
CA ALA A 78 -15.49 -7.57 -3.71
C ALA A 78 -14.07 -7.10 -3.39
N LEU A 79 -13.02 -7.77 -3.90
CA LEU A 79 -11.63 -7.35 -3.70
C LEU A 79 -11.35 -5.98 -4.32
N PHE A 80 -11.85 -5.70 -5.53
CA PHE A 80 -11.65 -4.41 -6.16
C PHE A 80 -12.26 -3.27 -5.32
N PHE A 81 -13.51 -3.43 -4.87
CA PHE A 81 -14.16 -2.43 -4.03
C PHE A 81 -13.54 -2.35 -2.63
N LEU A 82 -13.03 -3.46 -2.09
CA LEU A 82 -12.22 -3.43 -0.86
C LEU A 82 -10.97 -2.58 -1.06
N GLY A 83 -10.24 -2.74 -2.17
CA GLY A 83 -9.09 -1.91 -2.49
C GLY A 83 -9.42 -0.41 -2.56
N LEU A 84 -10.56 -0.04 -3.18
CA LEU A 84 -11.03 1.35 -3.18
C LEU A 84 -11.42 1.83 -1.78
N ALA A 85 -12.04 0.98 -0.97
CA ALA A 85 -12.39 1.33 0.42
C ALA A 85 -11.13 1.55 1.27
N LEU A 86 -10.08 0.74 1.07
CA LEU A 86 -8.77 0.92 1.72
C LEU A 86 -8.10 2.23 1.31
N LEU A 87 -8.20 2.63 0.03
CA LEU A 87 -7.73 3.95 -0.41
C LEU A 87 -8.49 5.08 0.28
N VAL A 88 -9.82 5.02 0.33
CA VAL A 88 -10.63 6.02 1.03
C VAL A 88 -10.26 6.05 2.53
N LEU A 89 -10.08 4.88 3.14
CA LEU A 89 -9.66 4.78 4.53
C LEU A 89 -8.29 5.43 4.75
N ALA A 90 -7.35 5.23 3.83
CA ALA A 90 -6.01 5.80 3.93
C ALA A 90 -6.00 7.33 3.79
N VAL A 91 -6.80 7.90 2.85
CA VAL A 91 -6.66 9.33 2.51
C VAL A 91 -7.74 10.23 3.09
N ALA A 92 -8.88 9.68 3.50
CA ALA A 92 -10.04 10.48 3.91
C ALA A 92 -10.52 10.21 5.34
N SER A 93 -10.00 9.17 6.02
CA SER A 93 -10.45 8.80 7.35
C SER A 93 -9.68 9.55 8.45
N PRO A 94 -10.14 9.45 9.71
CA PRO A 94 -9.39 9.93 10.86
C PRO A 94 -7.95 9.40 10.99
N ILE A 95 -7.64 8.27 10.34
CA ILE A 95 -6.25 7.75 10.28
C ILE A 95 -5.35 8.78 9.60
N ALA A 96 -5.78 9.40 8.50
CA ALA A 96 -5.02 10.43 7.80
C ALA A 96 -4.76 11.65 8.72
N ALA A 97 -5.80 12.15 9.41
CA ALA A 97 -5.67 13.30 10.28
C ALA A 97 -4.69 13.07 11.45
N VAL A 98 -4.69 11.86 12.05
CA VAL A 98 -3.74 11.51 13.12
C VAL A 98 -2.34 11.24 12.58
N ALA A 99 -2.26 10.67 11.38
CA ALA A 99 -0.99 10.35 10.71
C ALA A 99 -0.19 11.61 10.37
N GLU A 100 -0.87 12.69 9.96
CA GLU A 100 -0.21 13.92 9.52
C GLU A 100 0.32 14.76 10.71
N ASP A 101 -0.39 14.76 11.84
CA ASP A 101 -0.14 15.72 12.91
C ASP A 101 0.42 15.10 14.20
N GLU A 102 0.20 13.80 14.48
CA GLU A 102 0.32 13.30 15.84
C GLU A 102 1.21 12.04 16.01
N LEU A 103 1.08 11.01 15.16
CA LEU A 103 1.71 9.71 15.40
C LEU A 103 2.35 9.09 14.15
N PHE A 104 3.62 8.74 14.28
CA PHE A 104 4.36 8.01 13.24
C PHE A 104 3.76 6.63 12.92
N SER A 105 3.25 5.91 13.93
CA SER A 105 2.59 4.62 13.74
C SER A 105 1.32 4.72 12.87
N PHE A 106 0.56 5.80 12.99
CA PHE A 106 -0.61 6.05 12.14
C PHE A 106 -0.21 6.40 10.71
N HIS A 107 0.87 7.16 10.54
CA HIS A 107 1.43 7.45 9.22
C HIS A 107 1.89 6.17 8.53
N MET A 108 2.58 5.26 9.24
CA MET A 108 2.95 3.96 8.69
C MET A 108 1.72 3.10 8.39
N ALA A 109 0.69 3.08 9.24
CA ALA A 109 -0.55 2.38 8.94
C ALA A 109 -1.22 2.91 7.66
N GLN A 110 -1.23 4.23 7.45
CA GLN A 110 -1.73 4.87 6.22
C GLN A 110 -0.93 4.39 4.98
N HIS A 111 0.40 4.35 5.08
CA HIS A 111 1.25 3.88 3.98
C HIS A 111 1.06 2.38 3.67
N LEU A 112 0.83 1.52 4.66
CA LEU A 112 0.53 0.11 4.45
C LEU A 112 -0.81 -0.08 3.72
N LEU A 113 -1.83 0.70 4.10
CA LEU A 113 -3.11 0.69 3.38
C LEU A 113 -2.94 1.13 1.93
N LEU A 114 -2.21 2.23 1.70
CA LEU A 114 -2.06 2.88 0.40
C LEU A 114 -1.07 2.14 -0.51
N GLY A 115 0.07 1.71 0.03
CA GLY A 115 1.21 1.20 -0.73
C GLY A 115 1.28 -0.33 -0.86
N ASP A 116 0.49 -1.08 -0.09
CA ASP A 116 0.46 -2.54 -0.16
C ASP A 116 -0.95 -3.09 -0.34
N LEU A 117 -1.81 -2.96 0.67
CA LEU A 117 -3.11 -3.64 0.71
C LEU A 117 -4.07 -3.16 -0.39
N ALA A 118 -4.18 -1.85 -0.63
CA ALA A 118 -5.08 -1.34 -1.67
C ALA A 118 -4.60 -1.75 -3.08
N PRO A 119 -3.32 -1.58 -3.49
CA PRO A 119 -2.80 -2.11 -4.75
C PRO A 119 -3.02 -3.60 -4.94
N LEU A 120 -2.74 -4.42 -3.91
CA LEU A 120 -2.98 -5.85 -3.92
C LEU A 120 -4.44 -6.18 -4.24
N CYS A 121 -5.38 -5.58 -3.49
CA CYS A 121 -6.81 -5.83 -3.64
C CYS A 121 -7.33 -5.34 -5.00
N LEU A 122 -6.92 -4.15 -5.44
CA LEU A 122 -7.31 -3.60 -6.74
C LEU A 122 -6.85 -4.50 -7.89
N LEU A 123 -5.58 -4.90 -7.91
CA LEU A 123 -5.03 -5.75 -8.96
C LEU A 123 -5.63 -7.16 -8.93
N ALA A 124 -5.85 -7.73 -7.74
CA ALA A 124 -6.49 -9.04 -7.59
C ALA A 124 -7.95 -9.02 -8.08
N GLY A 125 -8.62 -7.87 -8.01
CA GLY A 125 -9.97 -7.67 -8.54
C GLY A 125 -10.06 -7.58 -10.06
N LEU A 126 -8.94 -7.37 -10.77
CA LEU A 126 -8.90 -7.25 -12.22
C LEU A 126 -8.94 -8.59 -12.93
N THR A 127 -9.57 -8.62 -14.11
CA THR A 127 -9.57 -9.76 -15.03
C THR A 127 -9.14 -9.35 -16.43
N GLY A 128 -8.65 -10.30 -17.24
CA GLY A 128 -8.26 -10.02 -18.63
C GLY A 128 -9.37 -9.32 -19.46
N PRO A 129 -10.64 -9.80 -19.43
CA PRO A 129 -11.74 -9.12 -20.11
C PRO A 129 -12.00 -7.68 -19.63
N LEU A 130 -11.82 -7.38 -18.33
CA LEU A 130 -11.90 -6.01 -17.81
C LEU A 130 -10.81 -5.11 -18.41
N LEU A 131 -9.57 -5.61 -18.43
CA LEU A 131 -8.40 -4.86 -18.88
C LEU A 131 -8.28 -4.74 -20.39
N ARG A 132 -8.96 -5.58 -21.17
CA ARG A 132 -8.82 -5.61 -22.64
C ARG A 132 -8.87 -4.24 -23.32
N PRO A 133 -9.78 -3.30 -22.99
CA PRO A 133 -9.79 -1.98 -23.60
C PRO A 133 -8.54 -1.15 -23.26
N VAL A 134 -8.08 -1.23 -22.01
CA VAL A 134 -6.88 -0.52 -21.54
C VAL A 134 -5.62 -1.09 -22.19
N LEU A 135 -5.52 -2.41 -22.27
CA LEU A 135 -4.38 -3.09 -22.91
C LEU A 135 -4.31 -2.86 -24.43
N ALA A 136 -5.44 -2.48 -25.05
CA ALA A 136 -5.51 -2.13 -26.47
C ALA A 136 -4.99 -0.72 -26.77
N LEU A 137 -4.81 0.13 -25.73
CA LEU A 137 -4.29 1.49 -25.92
C LEU A 137 -2.83 1.45 -26.36
N PRO A 138 -2.43 2.32 -27.32
CA PRO A 138 -1.04 2.40 -27.77
C PRO A 138 -0.09 2.70 -26.61
N GLY A 139 0.98 1.94 -26.51
CA GLY A 139 2.02 2.14 -25.50
C GLY A 139 1.76 1.46 -24.14
N VAL A 140 0.53 1.09 -23.79
CA VAL A 140 0.25 0.42 -22.49
C VAL A 140 1.03 -0.90 -22.34
N MET A 141 1.22 -1.64 -23.44
CA MET A 141 2.03 -2.85 -23.42
C MET A 141 3.52 -2.61 -23.10
N ARG A 142 4.03 -1.39 -23.20
CA ARG A 142 5.38 -1.04 -22.73
C ARG A 142 5.48 -1.11 -21.22
N LEU A 143 4.38 -0.89 -20.49
CA LEU A 143 4.33 -1.00 -19.03
C LEU A 143 4.58 -2.44 -18.53
N ARG A 144 4.58 -3.44 -19.42
CA ARG A 144 4.99 -4.82 -19.06
C ARG A 144 6.41 -4.91 -18.49
N VAL A 145 7.26 -3.90 -18.69
CA VAL A 145 8.59 -3.83 -18.07
C VAL A 145 8.48 -3.88 -16.55
N PHE A 146 7.44 -3.26 -15.99
CA PHE A 146 7.16 -3.28 -14.55
C PHE A 146 6.59 -4.62 -14.04
N ALA A 147 6.15 -5.51 -14.93
CA ALA A 147 5.80 -6.89 -14.59
C ALA A 147 7.03 -7.82 -14.56
N ASN A 148 8.24 -7.30 -14.83
CA ASN A 148 9.48 -8.03 -14.64
C ASN A 148 9.91 -7.91 -13.17
N PRO A 149 10.03 -9.02 -12.41
CA PRO A 149 10.38 -8.97 -10.98
C PRO A 149 11.75 -8.35 -10.71
N LEU A 150 12.70 -8.44 -11.66
CA LEU A 150 14.02 -7.79 -11.56
C LEU A 150 13.97 -6.26 -11.72
N VAL A 151 12.84 -5.73 -12.17
CA VAL A 151 12.57 -4.29 -12.25
C VAL A 151 11.64 -3.87 -11.11
N ALA A 152 10.60 -4.66 -10.86
CA ALA A 152 9.58 -4.34 -9.88
C ALA A 152 10.13 -4.28 -8.45
N LEU A 153 10.89 -5.30 -8.03
CA LEU A 153 11.45 -5.35 -6.67
C LEU A 153 12.41 -4.19 -6.37
N PRO A 154 13.41 -3.88 -7.23
CA PRO A 154 14.27 -2.73 -6.99
C PRO A 154 13.54 -1.38 -6.96
N ILE A 155 12.56 -1.16 -7.83
CA ILE A 155 11.77 0.09 -7.83
C ILE A 155 11.01 0.24 -6.53
N TRP A 156 10.29 -0.80 -6.10
CA TRP A 156 9.56 -0.78 -4.85
C TRP A 156 10.50 -0.61 -3.64
N ALA A 157 11.59 -1.37 -3.60
CA ALA A 157 12.56 -1.29 -2.51
C ALA A 157 13.24 0.09 -2.43
N ALA A 158 13.59 0.67 -3.58
CA ALA A 158 14.16 2.01 -3.65
C ALA A 158 13.16 3.08 -3.18
N ASN A 159 11.89 2.99 -3.60
CA ASN A 159 10.84 3.89 -3.13
C ASN A 159 10.65 3.79 -1.61
N LEU A 160 10.58 2.55 -1.09
CA LEU A 160 10.46 2.29 0.34
C LEU A 160 11.64 2.90 1.10
N ALA A 161 12.88 2.63 0.69
CA ALA A 161 14.08 3.15 1.35
C ALA A 161 14.17 4.69 1.25
N LEU A 162 13.82 5.27 0.10
CA LEU A 162 13.92 6.70 -0.16
C LEU A 162 13.05 7.51 0.81
N TRP A 163 11.78 7.14 0.95
CA TRP A 163 10.84 7.86 1.80
C TRP A 163 11.06 7.64 3.30
N HIS A 164 11.88 6.65 3.68
CA HIS A 164 12.30 6.47 5.08
C HIS A 164 13.59 7.22 5.43
N VAL A 165 14.19 7.96 4.48
CA VAL A 165 15.31 8.87 4.78
C VAL A 165 14.76 10.07 5.55
N PRO A 166 15.30 10.43 6.75
CA PRO A 166 14.75 11.48 7.61
C PRO A 166 14.45 12.79 6.87
N ALA A 167 15.38 13.32 6.11
CA ALA A 167 15.20 14.58 5.40
C ALA A 167 14.05 14.58 4.39
N LEU A 168 13.74 13.43 3.76
CA LEU A 168 12.61 13.32 2.81
C LEU A 168 11.29 13.09 3.54
N TYR A 169 11.32 12.28 4.59
CA TYR A 169 10.17 12.04 5.44
C TYR A 169 9.67 13.34 6.08
N GLU A 170 10.57 14.09 6.74
CA GLU A 170 10.24 15.37 7.37
C GLU A 170 9.74 16.40 6.35
N ALA A 171 10.38 16.46 5.16
CA ALA A 171 9.90 17.31 4.08
C ALA A 171 8.48 16.93 3.60
N ALA A 172 8.11 15.64 3.66
CA ALA A 172 6.75 15.22 3.32
C ALA A 172 5.75 15.64 4.41
N VAL A 173 6.08 15.52 5.69
CA VAL A 173 5.20 15.97 6.78
C VAL A 173 5.03 17.48 6.78
N GLU A 174 6.09 18.25 6.46
CA GLU A 174 6.05 19.72 6.45
C GLU A 174 5.40 20.32 5.19
N ASN A 175 5.34 19.58 4.09
CA ASN A 175 4.89 20.10 2.80
C ASN A 175 3.85 19.19 2.14
N SER A 176 2.63 19.69 2.01
CA SER A 176 1.50 18.94 1.44
C SER A 176 1.70 18.45 0.02
N ALA A 177 2.48 19.18 -0.82
CA ALA A 177 2.77 18.72 -2.19
C ALA A 177 3.78 17.56 -2.21
N VAL A 178 4.78 17.58 -1.29
CA VAL A 178 5.73 16.48 -1.11
C VAL A 178 5.02 15.26 -0.52
N HIS A 179 4.13 15.46 0.44
CA HIS A 179 3.29 14.41 1.02
C HIS A 179 2.36 13.75 -0.03
N ALA A 180 1.73 14.55 -0.88
CA ALA A 180 0.95 14.02 -2.00
C ALA A 180 1.81 13.21 -2.99
N LEU A 181 3.04 13.64 -3.27
CA LEU A 181 3.99 12.91 -4.09
C LEU A 181 4.41 11.59 -3.43
N GLU A 182 4.66 11.60 -2.14
CA GLU A 182 4.93 10.42 -1.33
C GLU A 182 3.80 9.39 -1.48
N HIS A 183 2.55 9.78 -1.22
CA HIS A 183 1.38 8.90 -1.34
C HIS A 183 1.21 8.32 -2.75
N VAL A 184 1.33 9.16 -3.79
CA VAL A 184 1.24 8.71 -5.19
C VAL A 184 2.36 7.72 -5.51
N SER A 185 3.58 7.98 -5.03
CA SER A 185 4.72 7.10 -5.26
C SER A 185 4.60 5.75 -4.53
N PHE A 186 4.12 5.74 -3.28
CA PHE A 186 3.83 4.50 -2.55
C PHE A 186 2.75 3.67 -3.24
N PHE A 187 1.66 4.30 -3.66
CA PHE A 187 0.60 3.63 -4.40
C PHE A 187 1.10 3.04 -5.73
N ALA A 188 1.85 3.83 -6.49
CA ALA A 188 2.43 3.37 -7.75
C ALA A 188 3.45 2.24 -7.55
N ALA A 189 4.33 2.35 -6.54
CA ALA A 189 5.29 1.31 -6.20
C ALA A 189 4.60 0.02 -5.73
N GLY A 190 3.50 0.11 -4.98
CA GLY A 190 2.67 -1.03 -4.61
C GLY A 190 2.01 -1.72 -5.80
N ILE A 191 1.51 -0.95 -6.77
CA ILE A 191 1.04 -1.50 -8.05
C ILE A 191 2.17 -2.28 -8.73
N VAL A 192 3.35 -1.67 -8.86
CA VAL A 192 4.53 -2.29 -9.49
C VAL A 192 4.93 -3.57 -8.76
N LEU A 193 4.92 -3.56 -7.43
CA LEU A 193 5.22 -4.72 -6.58
C LEU A 193 4.35 -5.94 -6.92
N TRP A 194 3.04 -5.73 -7.05
CA TRP A 194 2.07 -6.82 -7.20
C TRP A 194 1.84 -7.25 -8.66
N LEU A 195 2.19 -6.41 -9.66
CA LEU A 195 2.04 -6.74 -11.09
C LEU A 195 2.61 -8.10 -11.49
N PRO A 196 3.88 -8.46 -11.14
CA PRO A 196 4.46 -9.74 -11.56
C PRO A 196 3.85 -10.93 -10.85
N VAL A 197 3.41 -10.77 -9.59
CA VAL A 197 2.81 -11.86 -8.80
C VAL A 197 1.43 -12.22 -9.30
N LEU A 198 0.57 -11.21 -9.53
CA LEU A 198 -0.82 -11.37 -9.96
C LEU A 198 -0.97 -11.54 -11.48
N GLU A 199 0.10 -11.30 -12.26
CA GLU A 199 0.11 -11.45 -13.73
C GLU A 199 -0.96 -10.59 -14.42
N THR A 200 -1.22 -9.40 -13.88
CA THR A 200 -2.14 -8.44 -14.48
C THR A 200 -1.63 -7.96 -15.84
N LEU A 201 -0.31 -7.86 -15.99
CA LEU A 201 0.42 -7.73 -17.25
C LEU A 201 1.29 -8.97 -17.49
N PRO A 202 1.63 -9.30 -18.76
CA PRO A 202 2.47 -10.44 -19.06
C PRO A 202 3.86 -10.34 -18.39
N ALA A 203 4.14 -11.28 -17.48
CA ALA A 203 5.43 -11.43 -16.82
C ALA A 203 6.38 -12.30 -17.69
N PRO A 204 7.72 -12.26 -17.45
CA PRO A 204 8.69 -13.10 -18.15
C PRO A 204 8.38 -14.61 -18.01
N GLU A 205 8.69 -15.40 -19.05
CA GLU A 205 8.39 -16.85 -19.05
C GLU A 205 9.07 -17.61 -17.92
N TRP A 206 10.28 -17.22 -17.52
CA TRP A 206 11.02 -17.84 -16.42
C TRP A 206 10.38 -17.59 -15.04
N PHE A 207 9.55 -16.55 -14.90
CA PHE A 207 8.95 -16.16 -13.63
C PHE A 207 7.67 -16.96 -13.35
N GLY A 208 7.81 -18.28 -13.18
CA GLY A 208 6.73 -19.19 -12.81
C GLY A 208 6.33 -19.12 -11.34
N THR A 209 5.37 -19.97 -10.95
CA THR A 209 4.80 -19.95 -9.58
C THR A 209 5.85 -20.17 -8.49
N GLY A 210 6.86 -21.05 -8.72
CA GLY A 210 7.97 -21.23 -7.79
C GLY A 210 8.86 -19.97 -7.66
N ALA A 211 9.14 -19.28 -8.78
CA ALA A 211 9.93 -18.03 -8.73
C ALA A 211 9.20 -16.90 -8.00
N LYS A 212 7.86 -16.87 -8.04
CA LYS A 212 7.04 -15.93 -7.28
C LYS A 212 7.16 -16.13 -5.77
N LEU A 213 7.30 -17.38 -5.30
CA LEU A 213 7.59 -17.66 -3.89
C LEU A 213 8.89 -16.99 -3.46
N GLY A 214 9.96 -17.15 -4.24
CA GLY A 214 11.24 -16.48 -3.97
C GLY A 214 11.12 -14.94 -4.00
N TYR A 215 10.32 -14.40 -4.93
CA TYR A 215 10.06 -12.97 -5.01
C TYR A 215 9.37 -12.43 -3.75
N ILE A 216 8.31 -13.09 -3.27
CA ILE A 216 7.59 -12.71 -2.04
C ILE A 216 8.51 -12.77 -0.82
N VAL A 217 9.37 -13.80 -0.74
CA VAL A 217 10.40 -13.87 0.33
C VAL A 217 11.38 -12.70 0.22
N GLY A 218 11.83 -12.34 -0.99
CA GLY A 218 12.69 -11.18 -1.22
C GLY A 218 12.03 -9.86 -0.78
N VAL A 219 10.77 -9.64 -1.13
CA VAL A 219 9.97 -8.49 -0.67
C VAL A 219 9.93 -8.44 0.86
N ARG A 220 9.64 -9.58 1.48
CA ARG A 220 9.56 -9.69 2.94
C ARG A 220 10.89 -9.36 3.61
N LEU A 221 12.00 -9.83 3.08
CA LEU A 221 13.34 -9.54 3.63
C LEU A 221 13.64 -8.03 3.60
N VAL A 222 13.36 -7.36 2.49
CA VAL A 222 13.55 -5.89 2.38
C VAL A 222 12.71 -5.15 3.40
N ALA A 223 11.39 -5.42 3.45
CA ALA A 223 10.49 -4.78 4.40
C ALA A 223 10.89 -5.03 5.86
N THR A 224 11.34 -6.27 6.16
CA THR A 224 11.79 -6.66 7.51
C THR A 224 13.00 -5.84 7.96
N VAL A 225 13.94 -5.52 7.07
CA VAL A 225 15.11 -4.70 7.43
C VAL A 225 14.66 -3.34 7.94
N ILE A 226 13.79 -2.65 7.20
CA ILE A 226 13.31 -1.31 7.59
C ILE A 226 12.48 -1.37 8.87
N GLY A 227 11.53 -2.30 8.97
CA GLY A 227 10.73 -2.45 10.19
C GLY A 227 11.57 -2.74 11.44
N ASN A 228 12.61 -3.59 11.32
CA ASN A 228 13.53 -3.84 12.44
C ASN A 228 14.36 -2.61 12.81
N VAL A 229 14.77 -1.78 11.85
CA VAL A 229 15.47 -0.54 12.16
C VAL A 229 14.62 0.32 13.11
N PHE A 230 13.34 0.48 12.86
CA PHE A 230 12.45 1.25 13.74
C PHE A 230 12.20 0.59 15.10
N VAL A 231 12.07 -0.74 15.15
CA VAL A 231 11.84 -1.48 16.40
C VAL A 231 13.04 -1.41 17.33
N TRP A 232 14.27 -1.49 16.79
CA TRP A 232 15.50 -1.61 17.57
C TRP A 232 16.31 -0.33 17.64
N ALA A 233 15.83 0.79 17.12
CA ALA A 233 16.47 2.08 17.27
C ALA A 233 16.54 2.52 18.74
N GLY A 234 17.67 3.03 19.15
CA GLY A 234 17.89 3.53 20.51
C GLY A 234 17.26 4.89 20.80
N GLY A 235 16.52 5.48 19.86
CA GLY A 235 15.84 6.77 19.94
C GLY A 235 15.03 7.05 18.69
N PRO A 236 14.22 8.12 18.67
CA PRO A 236 13.42 8.51 17.50
C PRO A 236 14.32 8.92 16.33
N PHE A 237 13.95 8.52 15.11
CA PHE A 237 14.66 8.88 13.89
C PHE A 237 14.26 10.23 13.32
N TYR A 238 13.02 10.67 13.64
CA TYR A 238 12.43 11.87 13.08
C TYR A 238 12.24 12.92 14.17
N GLU A 239 12.95 14.06 14.02
CA GLU A 239 12.94 15.17 15.00
C GLU A 239 11.53 15.73 15.21
N ILE A 240 10.69 15.68 14.19
CA ILE A 240 9.32 16.19 14.25
C ILE A 240 8.47 15.50 15.33
N TYR A 241 8.79 14.27 15.71
CA TYR A 241 8.09 13.52 16.76
C TYR A 241 8.76 13.60 18.14
N GLU A 242 9.98 14.16 18.25
CA GLU A 242 10.70 14.26 19.53
C GLU A 242 9.99 15.14 20.55
N THR A 243 9.33 16.20 20.09
CA THR A 243 8.67 17.21 20.93
C THR A 243 7.15 17.08 20.94
N GLY A 244 6.61 16.09 20.25
CA GLY A 244 5.17 15.90 20.09
C GLY A 244 4.46 15.65 21.42
N ASP A 245 3.28 16.26 21.58
CA ASP A 245 2.37 15.93 22.67
C ASP A 245 2.07 14.43 22.60
N GLN A 246 2.15 13.75 23.73
CA GLN A 246 1.94 12.31 23.86
C GLN A 246 0.48 11.93 23.54
N PHE A 247 0.10 11.97 22.26
CA PHE A 247 -1.19 11.46 21.82
C PHE A 247 -1.27 9.97 22.21
N LEU A 248 -2.32 9.57 22.86
CA LEU A 248 -2.51 8.24 23.46
C LEU A 248 -1.48 7.87 24.56
N GLY A 249 -0.70 8.82 25.08
CA GLY A 249 0.31 8.55 26.12
C GLY A 249 1.50 7.73 25.66
N LEU A 250 1.78 7.66 24.36
CA LEU A 250 2.94 6.97 23.79
C LEU A 250 4.16 7.91 23.80
N SER A 251 5.33 7.40 24.23
CA SER A 251 6.58 8.11 23.99
C SER A 251 6.97 8.04 22.50
N PRO A 252 7.78 8.96 21.97
CA PRO A 252 8.26 8.91 20.59
C PRO A 252 8.91 7.57 20.20
N GLU A 253 9.69 6.98 21.10
CA GLU A 253 10.32 5.67 20.86
C GLU A 253 9.29 4.54 20.85
N ALA A 254 8.27 4.61 21.71
CA ALA A 254 7.20 3.60 21.74
C ALA A 254 6.34 3.66 20.47
N ASP A 255 6.02 4.87 20.00
CA ASP A 255 5.29 5.08 18.76
C ASP A 255 6.10 4.60 17.55
N GLN A 256 7.39 4.92 17.48
CA GLN A 256 8.28 4.43 16.42
C GLN A 256 8.39 2.89 16.43
N SER A 257 8.53 2.28 17.60
CA SER A 257 8.57 0.83 17.73
C SER A 257 7.25 0.18 17.31
N LEU A 258 6.12 0.84 17.61
CA LEU A 258 4.80 0.43 17.16
C LEU A 258 4.68 0.51 15.64
N ALA A 259 5.16 1.59 15.02
CA ALA A 259 5.21 1.75 13.57
C ALA A 259 5.97 0.61 12.88
N GLY A 260 7.20 0.33 13.34
CA GLY A 260 8.00 -0.80 12.84
C GLY A 260 7.30 -2.15 13.04
N SER A 261 6.65 -2.35 14.20
CA SER A 261 5.90 -3.57 14.51
C SER A 261 4.69 -3.75 13.61
N LEU A 262 3.96 -2.67 13.28
CA LEU A 262 2.83 -2.70 12.33
C LEU A 262 3.31 -3.12 10.93
N MET A 263 4.41 -2.54 10.44
CA MET A 263 5.02 -2.92 9.16
C MET A 263 5.41 -4.41 9.12
N MET A 264 5.97 -4.91 10.23
CA MET A 264 6.36 -6.32 10.34
C MET A 264 5.16 -7.26 10.43
N LEU A 265 4.12 -6.89 11.17
CA LEU A 265 2.91 -7.69 11.34
C LEU A 265 2.13 -7.79 10.04
N GLU A 266 1.83 -6.65 9.43
CA GLU A 266 1.10 -6.58 8.16
C GLU A 266 1.84 -7.36 7.07
N GLY A 267 3.12 -7.06 6.83
CA GLY A 267 3.91 -7.76 5.83
C GLY A 267 4.06 -9.27 6.12
N SER A 268 4.02 -9.73 7.39
CA SER A 268 4.00 -11.15 7.73
C SER A 268 2.68 -11.80 7.33
N LEU A 269 1.55 -11.16 7.63
CA LEU A 269 0.22 -11.67 7.29
C LEU A 269 0.05 -11.77 5.76
N VAL A 270 0.40 -10.71 5.03
CA VAL A 270 0.35 -10.70 3.57
C VAL A 270 1.26 -11.77 2.97
N THR A 271 2.48 -11.90 3.49
CA THR A 271 3.46 -12.92 3.05
C THR A 271 2.91 -14.34 3.27
N ILE A 272 2.37 -14.65 4.45
CA ILE A 272 1.82 -15.98 4.75
C ILE A 272 0.67 -16.31 3.80
N VAL A 273 -0.26 -15.38 3.59
CA VAL A 273 -1.39 -15.58 2.66
C VAL A 273 -0.89 -15.76 1.23
N ALA A 274 0.06 -14.94 0.77
CA ALA A 274 0.61 -15.04 -0.58
C ALA A 274 1.36 -16.36 -0.79
N ILE A 275 2.17 -16.80 0.17
CA ILE A 275 2.89 -18.09 0.10
C ILE A 275 1.91 -19.25 0.10
N ALA A 276 0.91 -19.25 0.98
CA ALA A 276 -0.10 -20.31 1.03
C ALA A 276 -0.86 -20.41 -0.31
N TRP A 277 -1.30 -19.28 -0.85
CA TRP A 277 -1.97 -19.23 -2.15
C TRP A 277 -1.08 -19.73 -3.30
N LEU A 278 0.18 -19.27 -3.37
CA LEU A 278 1.13 -19.70 -4.39
C LEU A 278 1.49 -21.18 -4.26
N PHE A 279 1.61 -21.68 -3.04
CA PHE A 279 1.89 -23.10 -2.80
C PHE A 279 0.75 -24.00 -3.29
N LEU A 280 -0.50 -23.66 -2.91
CA LEU A 280 -1.69 -24.39 -3.38
C LEU A 280 -1.79 -24.34 -4.92
N ARG A 281 -1.54 -23.17 -5.51
CA ARG A 281 -1.50 -23.02 -6.97
C ARG A 281 -0.41 -23.89 -7.60
N MET A 282 0.77 -23.94 -7.02
CA MET A 282 1.89 -24.76 -7.52
C MET A 282 1.56 -26.25 -7.46
N ALA A 283 0.90 -26.71 -6.40
CA ALA A 283 0.43 -28.09 -6.26
C ALA A 283 -0.57 -28.44 -7.37
N GLN A 284 -1.60 -27.61 -7.57
CA GLN A 284 -2.58 -27.79 -8.65
C GLN A 284 -1.93 -27.79 -10.05
N GLU A 285 -1.01 -26.85 -10.31
CA GLU A 285 -0.25 -26.82 -11.57
C GLU A 285 0.59 -28.09 -11.77
N GLY A 286 1.10 -28.69 -10.68
CA GLY A 286 1.83 -29.95 -10.66
C GLY A 286 0.94 -31.13 -11.05
N GLU A 287 -0.21 -31.27 -10.42
CA GLU A 287 -1.19 -32.33 -10.71
C GLU A 287 -1.68 -32.28 -12.17
N ILE A 288 -2.10 -31.11 -12.65
CA ILE A 288 -2.53 -30.93 -14.04
C ILE A 288 -1.41 -31.29 -15.02
N ARG A 289 -0.16 -30.89 -14.71
CA ARG A 289 0.98 -31.21 -15.56
C ARG A 289 1.23 -32.71 -15.63
N GLN A 290 1.17 -33.39 -14.50
CA GLN A 290 1.37 -34.84 -14.42
C GLN A 290 0.29 -35.57 -15.21
N GLU A 291 -0.98 -35.23 -15.00
CA GLU A 291 -2.12 -35.82 -15.70
C GLU A 291 -2.01 -35.69 -17.23
N LEU A 292 -1.65 -34.50 -17.73
CA LEU A 292 -1.50 -34.28 -19.18
C LEU A 292 -0.32 -35.04 -19.76
N ILE A 293 0.79 -35.18 -19.01
CA ILE A 293 1.95 -36.00 -19.47
C ILE A 293 1.58 -37.48 -19.48
N GLU A 294 0.85 -37.98 -18.49
CA GLU A 294 0.38 -39.37 -18.44
C GLU A 294 -0.59 -39.70 -19.59
N ARG A 295 -1.35 -38.70 -20.08
CA ARG A 295 -2.20 -38.78 -21.25
C ARG A 295 -1.39 -38.79 -22.59
N GLY A 296 -0.06 -38.63 -22.53
CA GLY A 296 0.83 -38.72 -23.71
C GLY A 296 1.11 -37.35 -24.35
N HIS A 297 0.77 -36.22 -23.77
CA HIS A 297 1.12 -34.92 -24.32
C HIS A 297 2.59 -34.56 -24.11
N ASP A 298 3.19 -33.87 -25.11
CA ASP A 298 4.57 -33.38 -25.01
C ASP A 298 4.82 -32.53 -23.79
N PRO A 299 5.81 -32.82 -22.92
CA PRO A 299 6.09 -32.08 -21.71
C PRO A 299 6.35 -30.57 -21.92
N ARG A 300 6.86 -30.17 -23.11
CA ARG A 300 7.11 -28.76 -23.44
C ARG A 300 5.79 -28.02 -23.71
N ILE A 301 4.87 -28.65 -24.42
CA ILE A 301 3.53 -28.13 -24.73
C ILE A 301 2.75 -28.02 -23.43
N VAL A 302 2.75 -29.06 -22.59
CA VAL A 302 2.09 -29.12 -21.30
C VAL A 302 2.59 -27.97 -20.39
N ARG A 303 3.92 -27.81 -20.28
CA ARG A 303 4.51 -26.73 -19.46
C ARG A 303 3.99 -25.36 -19.88
N ARG A 304 3.92 -25.10 -21.18
CA ARG A 304 3.43 -23.83 -21.71
C ARG A 304 1.93 -23.66 -21.49
N ALA A 305 1.13 -24.69 -21.72
CA ALA A 305 -0.32 -24.67 -21.51
C ALA A 305 -0.67 -24.42 -20.03
N VAL A 306 0.00 -25.09 -19.09
CA VAL A 306 -0.17 -24.88 -17.65
C VAL A 306 0.28 -23.47 -17.26
N ARG A 307 1.41 -22.99 -17.75
CA ARG A 307 1.93 -21.65 -17.47
C ARG A 307 0.95 -20.54 -17.84
N TYR A 308 0.27 -20.67 -18.99
CA TYR A 308 -0.68 -19.67 -19.49
C TYR A 308 -2.15 -19.99 -19.18
N ARG A 309 -2.40 -21.00 -18.32
CA ARG A 309 -3.73 -21.48 -17.93
C ARG A 309 -4.62 -21.91 -19.10
N ARG A 310 -3.99 -22.47 -20.14
CA ARG A 310 -4.66 -22.95 -21.36
C ARG A 310 -4.70 -24.49 -21.43
N TRP A 311 -4.55 -25.16 -20.30
CA TRP A 311 -4.55 -26.63 -20.25
C TRP A 311 -5.88 -27.26 -20.68
N GLN A 312 -6.98 -26.52 -20.59
CA GLN A 312 -8.29 -26.99 -21.08
C GLN A 312 -8.32 -27.22 -22.60
N GLU A 313 -7.38 -26.61 -23.35
CA GLU A 313 -7.24 -26.84 -24.78
C GLU A 313 -6.56 -28.20 -25.10
N LEU A 314 -5.96 -28.82 -24.09
CA LEU A 314 -5.27 -30.13 -24.17
C LEU A 314 -6.05 -31.26 -23.48
N ALA A 315 -7.06 -30.91 -22.64
CA ALA A 315 -7.89 -31.86 -21.93
C ALA A 315 -9.03 -32.35 -22.81
#